data_0c04ddb0d7a4fdbd4009b17234d29e11
#
_entry.id   0c04ddb0d7a4fdbd4009b17234d29e11
#
_cell.length_a   1.000
_cell.length_b   1.000
_cell.length_c   1.000
_cell.angle_alpha   90.00
_cell.angle_beta   90.00
_cell.angle_gamma   90.00
#
_symmetry.space_group_name_H-M   'P 1'
#
loop_
_entity.id
_entity.type
_entity.pdbx_description
1 polymer ?
#
loop_
_entity_poly.entity_id
_entity_poly.type
_entity_poly.pdbx_seq_one_letter_code
_entity_poly.pdbx_strand_id
1 'polypeptide(L)'
;KHPFDLYRKEHGVNFYIGTMASESMNRTTSYLRQGSCNHYDWGDMRRTKSMPLSIWLEEDIWECIRRYDIPIADIYGKGVDRTGCMFCSFGAQFKDDTRLKTIYEMYPKFYEMCMGYENNGVTYREALRKFLGVNGLYLPDEEKEVVSLF
;
A
#
# COMPACT_ATOMS: atom_id res chain seq x y z
N LYS A 1 -2.67 10.54 -12.41
CA LYS A 1 -3.91 10.80 -13.21
C LYS A 1 -3.62 10.95 -14.72
N HIS A 2 -2.60 11.70 -15.09
CA HIS A 2 -2.30 12.01 -16.49
C HIS A 2 -2.05 10.78 -17.41
N PRO A 3 -1.26 9.75 -17.03
CA PRO A 3 -1.06 8.57 -17.88
C PRO A 3 -2.36 7.84 -18.21
N PHE A 4 -3.24 7.67 -17.23
CA PHE A 4 -4.55 7.03 -17.44
C PHE A 4 -5.44 7.85 -18.35
N ASP A 5 -5.42 9.18 -18.25
CA ASP A 5 -6.20 10.06 -19.12
C ASP A 5 -5.71 9.99 -20.58
N LEU A 6 -4.39 9.88 -20.80
CA LEU A 6 -3.83 9.68 -22.13
C LEU A 6 -4.25 8.35 -22.73
N TYR A 7 -4.05 7.26 -22.00
CA TYR A 7 -4.43 5.92 -22.44
C TYR A 7 -5.93 5.83 -22.79
N ARG A 8 -6.79 6.39 -21.95
CA ARG A 8 -8.22 6.42 -22.21
C ARG A 8 -8.58 7.20 -23.48
N LYS A 9 -7.95 8.35 -23.71
CA LYS A 9 -8.18 9.15 -24.91
C LYS A 9 -7.74 8.41 -26.17
N GLU A 10 -6.61 7.73 -26.09
CA GLU A 10 -6.03 6.99 -27.21
C GLU A 10 -6.88 5.75 -27.58
N HIS A 11 -7.34 5.02 -26.56
CA HIS A 11 -8.01 3.74 -26.76
C HIS A 11 -9.55 3.77 -26.59
N GLY A 12 -10.12 4.93 -26.23
CA GLY A 12 -11.58 5.07 -26.07
C GLY A 12 -12.19 4.20 -24.95
N VAL A 13 -11.40 3.84 -23.91
CA VAL A 13 -11.80 2.93 -22.85
C VAL A 13 -12.06 3.64 -21.53
N ASN A 14 -12.88 3.03 -20.68
CA ASN A 14 -13.07 3.42 -19.29
C ASN A 14 -12.45 2.37 -18.35
N PHE A 15 -12.15 2.76 -17.12
CA PHE A 15 -11.45 1.91 -16.16
C PHE A 15 -12.40 1.32 -15.12
N TYR A 16 -12.15 0.05 -14.79
CA TYR A 16 -12.56 -0.54 -13.53
C TYR A 16 -11.50 -0.26 -12.47
N ILE A 17 -11.92 0.18 -11.28
CA ILE A 17 -11.04 0.47 -10.17
C ILE A 17 -11.45 -0.40 -8.99
N GLY A 18 -10.53 -1.22 -8.48
CA GLY A 18 -10.75 -2.12 -7.35
C GLY A 18 -10.69 -1.41 -6.00
N THR A 19 -11.43 -0.31 -5.84
CA THR A 19 -11.48 0.46 -4.59
C THR A 19 -12.70 0.07 -3.79
N MET A 20 -12.50 -0.26 -2.52
CA MET A 20 -13.59 -0.47 -1.56
C MET A 20 -13.80 0.78 -0.70
N ALA A 21 -15.05 1.11 -0.38
CA ALA A 21 -15.37 2.25 0.50
C ALA A 21 -14.87 2.01 1.93
N SER A 22 -14.87 0.76 2.38
CA SER A 22 -14.43 0.35 3.73
C SER A 22 -12.94 0.56 4.02
N GLU A 23 -12.09 0.70 3.00
CA GLU A 23 -10.63 0.80 3.19
C GLU A 23 -10.15 2.09 3.86
N SER A 24 -10.94 3.16 3.81
CA SER A 24 -10.61 4.41 4.51
C SER A 24 -11.80 5.38 4.54
N MET A 25 -11.81 6.25 5.54
CA MET A 25 -12.82 7.32 5.69
C MET A 25 -12.92 8.20 4.43
N ASN A 26 -11.81 8.50 3.79
CA ASN A 26 -11.80 9.30 2.55
C ASN A 26 -12.51 8.56 1.39
N ARG A 27 -12.34 7.23 1.30
CA ARG A 27 -13.00 6.42 0.28
C ARG A 27 -14.48 6.27 0.58
N THR A 28 -14.86 6.04 1.83
CA THR A 28 -16.27 6.06 2.28
C THR A 28 -16.94 7.37 1.93
N THR A 29 -16.31 8.50 2.29
CA THR A 29 -16.85 9.83 2.00
C THR A 29 -16.99 10.07 0.50
N SER A 30 -15.99 9.63 -0.28
CA SER A 30 -16.05 9.74 -1.74
C SER A 30 -17.20 8.92 -2.32
N TYR A 31 -17.36 7.68 -1.88
CA TYR A 31 -18.45 6.80 -2.30
C TYR A 31 -19.83 7.40 -1.97
N LEU A 32 -20.02 7.89 -0.74
CA LEU A 32 -21.28 8.50 -0.32
C LEU A 32 -21.62 9.76 -1.14
N ARG A 33 -20.62 10.57 -1.49
CA ARG A 33 -20.82 11.75 -2.36
C ARG A 33 -21.17 11.40 -3.79
N GLN A 34 -20.64 10.29 -4.30
CA GLN A 34 -20.87 9.82 -5.66
C GLN A 34 -22.19 9.08 -5.80
N GLY A 35 -22.69 8.49 -4.73
CA GLY A 35 -23.99 7.83 -4.62
C GLY A 35 -24.11 6.51 -5.40
N SER A 36 -23.03 6.03 -6.05
CA SER A 36 -23.06 4.77 -6.80
C SER A 36 -21.67 4.21 -7.07
N CYS A 37 -21.62 2.94 -7.52
CA CYS A 37 -20.38 2.32 -7.98
C CYS A 37 -19.84 2.90 -9.29
N ASN A 38 -20.67 3.60 -10.05
CA ASN A 38 -20.28 4.27 -11.29
C ASN A 38 -20.21 5.78 -11.05
N HIS A 39 -19.08 6.37 -11.37
CA HIS A 39 -18.86 7.79 -11.23
C HIS A 39 -18.68 8.44 -12.61
N TYR A 40 -19.44 9.50 -12.84
CA TYR A 40 -19.36 10.33 -14.02
C TYR A 40 -18.68 11.65 -13.67
N ASP A 41 -17.70 12.05 -14.47
CA ASP A 41 -17.13 13.40 -14.34
C ASP A 41 -18.09 14.41 -14.98
N TRP A 42 -18.57 15.39 -14.21
CA TRP A 42 -19.60 16.34 -14.60
C TRP A 42 -19.24 17.22 -15.82
N GLY A 43 -18.02 17.22 -16.27
CA GLY A 43 -17.59 17.97 -17.45
C GLY A 43 -17.41 17.13 -18.71
N ASP A 44 -17.35 15.82 -18.58
CA ASP A 44 -17.12 14.91 -19.71
C ASP A 44 -17.71 13.53 -19.39
N MET A 45 -18.91 13.27 -19.90
CA MET A 45 -19.60 11.96 -19.72
C MET A 45 -18.76 10.77 -20.22
N ARG A 46 -17.69 11.02 -20.99
CA ARG A 46 -16.73 9.99 -21.38
C ARG A 46 -15.75 9.60 -20.26
N ARG A 47 -15.76 10.31 -19.15
CA ARG A 47 -14.91 10.02 -17.98
C ARG A 47 -15.64 9.21 -16.92
N THR A 48 -16.20 8.10 -17.33
CA THR A 48 -16.81 7.16 -16.40
C THR A 48 -15.74 6.30 -15.73
N LYS A 49 -15.83 6.16 -14.42
CA LYS A 49 -15.08 5.17 -13.63
C LYS A 49 -16.11 4.23 -13.04
N SER A 50 -15.84 2.94 -13.13
CA SER A 50 -16.63 1.93 -12.43
C SER A 50 -15.83 1.34 -11.28
N MET A 51 -16.41 1.32 -10.10
CA MET A 51 -15.81 0.80 -8.87
C MET A 51 -16.71 -0.33 -8.33
N PRO A 52 -16.74 -1.49 -8.98
CA PRO A 52 -17.67 -2.58 -8.65
C PRO A 52 -17.48 -3.13 -7.24
N LEU A 53 -16.29 -2.98 -6.66
CA LEU A 53 -15.98 -3.43 -5.30
C LEU A 53 -16.30 -2.39 -4.22
N SER A 54 -16.91 -1.25 -4.55
CA SER A 54 -17.12 -0.16 -3.59
C SER A 54 -17.90 -0.56 -2.35
N ILE A 55 -18.85 -1.49 -2.48
CA ILE A 55 -19.70 -1.97 -1.37
C ILE A 55 -19.17 -3.23 -0.69
N TRP A 56 -18.06 -3.78 -1.18
CA TRP A 56 -17.47 -4.99 -0.63
C TRP A 56 -16.69 -4.68 0.64
N LEU A 57 -16.67 -5.67 1.54
CA LEU A 57 -15.82 -5.71 2.71
C LEU A 57 -14.57 -6.55 2.42
N GLU A 58 -13.59 -6.47 3.28
CA GLU A 58 -12.36 -7.26 3.14
C GLU A 58 -12.65 -8.76 3.20
N GLU A 59 -13.58 -9.17 4.05
CA GLU A 59 -14.05 -10.56 4.17
C GLU A 59 -14.64 -11.07 2.85
N ASP A 60 -15.38 -10.25 2.12
CA ASP A 60 -15.96 -10.61 0.83
C ASP A 60 -14.86 -10.88 -0.21
N ILE A 61 -13.79 -10.08 -0.20
CA ILE A 61 -12.63 -10.28 -1.08
C ILE A 61 -11.96 -11.63 -0.78
N TRP A 62 -11.68 -11.91 0.50
CA TRP A 62 -11.05 -13.16 0.89
C TRP A 62 -11.93 -14.39 0.61
N GLU A 63 -13.26 -14.26 0.79
CA GLU A 63 -14.19 -15.31 0.42
C GLU A 63 -14.21 -15.55 -1.10
N CYS A 64 -14.22 -14.49 -1.89
CA CYS A 64 -14.16 -14.58 -3.35
C CYS A 64 -12.86 -15.27 -3.81
N ILE A 65 -11.71 -14.89 -3.23
CA ILE A 65 -10.41 -15.50 -3.51
C ILE A 65 -10.45 -17.01 -3.24
N ARG A 66 -10.92 -17.41 -2.05
CA ARG A 66 -11.01 -18.84 -1.68
C ARG A 66 -11.98 -19.62 -2.56
N ARG A 67 -13.14 -19.01 -2.85
CA ARG A 67 -14.22 -19.69 -3.60
C ARG A 67 -13.87 -19.94 -5.06
N TYR A 68 -13.12 -19.05 -5.66
CA TYR A 68 -12.77 -19.10 -7.08
C TYR A 68 -11.30 -19.41 -7.35
N ASP A 69 -10.55 -19.79 -6.30
CA ASP A 69 -9.11 -20.10 -6.37
C ASP A 69 -8.31 -19.01 -7.11
N ILE A 70 -8.57 -17.76 -6.76
CA ILE A 70 -7.94 -16.62 -7.42
C ILE A 70 -6.48 -16.52 -6.95
N PRO A 71 -5.48 -16.51 -7.86
CA PRO A 71 -4.09 -16.39 -7.47
C PRO A 71 -3.83 -15.03 -6.80
N ILE A 72 -3.15 -15.08 -5.66
CA ILE A 72 -2.72 -13.90 -4.90
C ILE A 72 -1.20 -13.88 -4.76
N ALA A 73 -0.64 -12.71 -4.43
CA ALA A 73 0.78 -12.60 -4.19
C ALA A 73 1.20 -13.37 -2.93
N ASP A 74 2.31 -14.10 -3.00
CA ASP A 74 2.84 -14.96 -1.92
C ASP A 74 3.07 -14.22 -0.60
N ILE A 75 3.25 -12.91 -0.66
CA ILE A 75 3.51 -12.06 0.50
C ILE A 75 2.35 -12.08 1.51
N TYR A 76 1.12 -12.25 1.04
CA TYR A 76 -0.04 -12.39 1.93
C TYR A 76 -0.01 -13.67 2.78
N GLY A 77 0.58 -14.72 2.26
CA GLY A 77 0.83 -15.96 3.01
C GLY A 77 1.92 -15.85 4.09
N LYS A 78 2.61 -14.69 4.17
CA LYS A 78 3.73 -14.44 5.08
C LYS A 78 3.41 -13.41 6.16
N GLY A 79 2.14 -13.19 6.43
CA GLY A 79 1.66 -12.30 7.50
C GLY A 79 1.68 -10.82 7.14
N VAL A 80 1.68 -10.48 5.86
CA VAL A 80 1.50 -9.10 5.40
C VAL A 80 0.04 -8.89 5.03
N ASP A 81 -0.65 -8.04 5.77
CA ASP A 81 -2.09 -7.77 5.57
C ASP A 81 -2.34 -6.83 4.39
N ARG A 82 -1.41 -5.96 4.09
CA ARG A 82 -1.55 -4.95 3.04
C ARG A 82 -0.27 -4.76 2.26
N THR A 83 -0.38 -4.79 0.94
CA THR A 83 0.72 -4.41 0.05
C THR A 83 0.71 -2.92 -0.25
N GLY A 84 1.91 -2.37 -0.44
CA GLY A 84 2.12 -0.98 -0.80
C GLY A 84 3.49 -0.79 -1.43
N CYS A 85 3.99 0.43 -1.45
CA CYS A 85 5.38 0.65 -1.84
C CYS A 85 6.31 -0.05 -0.85
N MET A 86 7.18 -0.94 -1.35
CA MET A 86 8.00 -1.85 -0.53
C MET A 86 8.83 -1.13 0.55
N PHE A 87 9.36 0.05 0.26
CA PHE A 87 10.15 0.86 1.20
C PHE A 87 9.43 2.15 1.64
N CYS A 88 8.11 2.15 1.67
CA CYS A 88 7.36 3.29 2.16
C CYS A 88 7.47 3.38 3.68
N SER A 89 7.97 4.50 4.19
CA SER A 89 8.03 4.78 5.63
C SER A 89 6.70 5.28 6.21
N PHE A 90 5.68 5.47 5.38
CA PHE A 90 4.36 5.88 5.86
C PHE A 90 3.73 4.78 6.72
N GLY A 91 3.53 5.09 7.99
CA GLY A 91 3.01 4.13 8.97
C GLY A 91 4.09 3.40 9.78
N ALA A 92 5.38 3.48 9.41
CA ALA A 92 6.46 2.83 10.13
C ALA A 92 6.63 3.31 11.60
N GLN A 93 6.00 4.44 11.96
CA GLN A 93 5.93 4.94 13.34
C GLN A 93 4.96 4.15 14.23
N PHE A 94 4.15 3.26 13.67
CA PHE A 94 3.26 2.41 14.46
C PHE A 94 3.95 1.10 14.85
N LYS A 95 3.84 0.72 16.12
CA LYS A 95 4.51 -0.48 16.67
C LYS A 95 4.10 -1.78 15.97
N ASP A 96 2.91 -1.80 15.41
CA ASP A 96 2.34 -2.98 14.74
C ASP A 96 2.74 -3.08 13.26
N ASP A 97 3.53 -2.12 12.74
CA ASP A 97 3.99 -2.16 11.36
C ASP A 97 5.15 -3.14 11.20
N THR A 98 4.90 -4.26 10.55
CA THR A 98 5.87 -5.34 10.32
C THR A 98 6.56 -5.27 8.95
N ARG A 99 6.24 -4.29 8.11
CA ARG A 99 6.69 -4.26 6.70
C ARG A 99 8.20 -4.23 6.55
N LEU A 100 8.90 -3.35 7.28
CA LEU A 100 10.36 -3.28 7.20
C LEU A 100 11.01 -4.57 7.69
N LYS A 101 10.47 -5.19 8.74
CA LYS A 101 10.92 -6.49 9.25
C LYS A 101 10.72 -7.59 8.22
N THR A 102 9.55 -7.66 7.62
CA THR A 102 9.25 -8.65 6.58
C THR A 102 10.20 -8.51 5.38
N ILE A 103 10.49 -7.28 4.95
CA ILE A 103 11.43 -7.03 3.85
C ILE A 103 12.86 -7.44 4.23
N TYR A 104 13.29 -7.12 5.45
CA TYR A 104 14.59 -7.52 5.96
C TYR A 104 14.76 -9.04 5.98
N GLU A 105 13.75 -9.76 6.44
CA GLU A 105 13.78 -11.23 6.52
C GLU A 105 13.69 -11.92 5.14
N MET A 106 12.82 -11.42 4.27
CA MET A 106 12.55 -12.05 2.98
C MET A 106 13.53 -11.64 1.88
N TYR A 107 14.00 -10.39 1.90
CA TYR A 107 14.79 -9.80 0.82
C TYR A 107 15.99 -9.00 1.38
N PRO A 108 16.90 -9.62 2.15
CA PRO A 108 17.98 -8.90 2.87
C PRO A 108 18.87 -8.08 1.94
N LYS A 109 19.24 -8.60 0.78
CA LYS A 109 20.05 -7.85 -0.20
C LYS A 109 19.34 -6.60 -0.73
N PHE A 110 18.04 -6.71 -0.96
CA PHE A 110 17.24 -5.58 -1.42
C PHE A 110 17.03 -4.56 -0.29
N TYR A 111 16.83 -5.03 0.94
CA TYR A 111 16.79 -4.19 2.13
C TYR A 111 18.06 -3.35 2.24
N GLU A 112 19.25 -3.96 2.21
CA GLU A 112 20.53 -3.25 2.29
C GLU A 112 20.73 -2.26 1.14
N MET A 113 20.37 -2.63 -0.09
CA MET A 113 20.44 -1.73 -1.24
C MET A 113 19.59 -0.47 -1.02
N CYS A 114 18.36 -0.61 -0.53
CA CYS A 114 17.49 0.53 -0.29
C CYS A 114 17.92 1.35 0.92
N MET A 115 18.40 0.70 1.99
CA MET A 115 18.92 1.39 3.17
C MET A 115 20.17 2.22 2.87
N GLY A 116 20.98 1.77 1.90
CA GLY A 116 22.16 2.50 1.41
C GLY A 116 21.85 3.59 0.39
N TYR A 117 20.61 3.72 -0.08
CA TYR A 117 20.26 4.78 -1.04
C TYR A 117 20.44 6.15 -0.42
N GLU A 118 21.24 7.00 -1.07
CA GLU A 118 21.60 8.33 -0.60
C GLU A 118 20.88 9.42 -1.40
N ASN A 119 20.40 10.43 -0.69
CA ASN A 119 19.87 11.65 -1.28
C ASN A 119 20.41 12.87 -0.50
N ASN A 120 21.10 13.78 -1.17
CA ASN A 120 21.70 14.98 -0.58
C ASN A 120 22.59 14.70 0.64
N GLY A 121 23.42 13.66 0.61
CA GLY A 121 24.34 13.29 1.67
C GLY A 121 23.71 12.58 2.87
N VAL A 122 22.44 12.20 2.77
CA VAL A 122 21.74 11.45 3.83
C VAL A 122 21.25 10.13 3.26
N THR A 123 21.63 9.03 3.88
CA THR A 123 21.13 7.70 3.49
C THR A 123 19.70 7.50 3.98
N TYR A 124 18.98 6.61 3.30
CA TYR A 124 17.62 6.26 3.73
C TYR A 124 17.62 5.64 5.13
N ARG A 125 18.65 4.87 5.48
CA ARG A 125 18.88 4.32 6.82
C ARG A 125 18.96 5.42 7.89
N GLU A 126 19.78 6.45 7.67
CA GLU A 126 19.92 7.56 8.62
C GLU A 126 18.61 8.33 8.79
N ALA A 127 17.89 8.58 7.70
CA ALA A 127 16.59 9.23 7.76
C ALA A 127 15.58 8.41 8.56
N LEU A 128 15.51 7.09 8.33
CA LEU A 128 14.62 6.19 9.07
C LEU A 128 15.01 6.07 10.55
N ARG A 129 16.28 5.93 10.88
CA ARG A 129 16.75 5.91 12.28
C ARG A 129 16.27 7.13 13.05
N LYS A 130 16.44 8.30 12.45
CA LYS A 130 15.98 9.55 13.06
C LYS A 130 14.47 9.57 13.25
N PHE A 131 13.73 9.14 12.24
CA PHE A 131 12.27 9.11 12.26
C PHE A 131 11.73 8.07 13.27
N LEU A 132 12.24 6.86 13.27
CA LEU A 132 11.81 5.79 14.17
C LEU A 132 12.25 6.07 15.61
N GLY A 133 13.47 6.59 15.82
CA GLY A 133 14.01 6.91 17.14
C GLY A 133 13.16 7.93 17.91
N VAL A 134 12.56 8.92 17.23
CA VAL A 134 11.60 9.87 17.85
C VAL A 134 10.39 9.14 18.44
N ASN A 135 10.03 7.99 17.86
CA ASN A 135 8.88 7.16 18.30
C ASN A 135 9.33 5.98 19.21
N GLY A 136 10.60 5.93 19.61
CA GLY A 136 11.15 4.83 20.43
C GLY A 136 11.17 3.48 19.69
N LEU A 137 11.33 3.51 18.37
CA LEU A 137 11.39 2.34 17.50
C LEU A 137 12.77 2.21 16.86
N TYR A 138 13.12 1.00 16.45
CA TYR A 138 14.42 0.66 15.86
C TYR A 138 14.24 0.01 14.50
N LEU A 139 15.30 0.04 13.68
CA LEU A 139 15.34 -0.75 12.46
C LEU A 139 15.45 -2.25 12.77
N PRO A 140 14.91 -3.14 11.93
CA PRO A 140 14.90 -4.58 12.19
C PRO A 140 16.27 -5.23 12.37
N ASP A 141 17.30 -4.71 11.72
CA ASP A 141 18.68 -5.16 11.83
C ASP A 141 19.38 -4.67 13.10
N GLU A 142 18.81 -3.68 13.79
CA GLU A 142 19.33 -3.08 15.02
C GLU A 142 18.68 -3.67 16.28
N GLU A 143 17.50 -4.24 16.17
CA GLU A 143 16.80 -4.88 17.32
C GLU A 143 17.62 -6.00 17.96
N LYS A 144 18.46 -6.70 17.18
CA LYS A 144 19.31 -7.79 17.67
C LYS A 144 20.46 -7.32 18.54
N GLU A 145 20.95 -6.12 18.35
CA GLU A 145 22.05 -5.56 19.15
C GLU A 145 21.58 -5.14 20.54
N VAL A 146 20.35 -4.67 20.68
CA VAL A 146 19.77 -4.24 21.96
C VAL A 146 19.49 -5.44 22.88
N VAL A 147 19.06 -6.57 22.32
CA VAL A 147 18.77 -7.80 23.10
C VAL A 147 20.04 -8.48 23.59
N SER A 148 21.19 -8.26 22.96
CA SER A 148 22.47 -8.86 23.37
C SER A 148 23.18 -8.11 24.50
N LEU A 149 22.65 -6.97 24.96
CA LEU A 149 23.21 -6.15 26.04
C LEU A 149 22.54 -6.38 27.40
N PHE A 150 21.58 -7.27 27.48
CA PHE A 150 20.89 -7.76 28.68
C PHE A 150 21.02 -9.28 28.83
#